data_06e6f3fd6c7e19ae0b117bff1684698e
#
_entry.id   06e6f3fd6c7e19ae0b117bff1684698e
#
_cell.length_a   1.000
_cell.length_b   1.000
_cell.length_c   1.000
_cell.angle_alpha   90.00
_cell.angle_beta   90.00
_cell.angle_gamma   90.00
#
_symmetry.space_group_name_H-M   'P 1'
#
loop_
_entity.id
_entity.type
_entity.pdbx_description
1 polymer ?
#
loop_
_entity_poly.entity_id
_entity_poly.type
_entity_poly.pdbx_seq_one_letter_code
_entity_poly.pdbx_strand_id
1 'polypeptide(L)'
;LSRKKNIDIIYKANHKGKILADSQAFERIMNNLIDNAIKYSENDSKIIIATSNEVDEYIKVIVEDNGSGISPEDKDHIFSRFFRTASARATDNQGSGLGLAIVKHLVNSLNGEVGVQNSESKGSIFWFTVPLA
;
A
#
# COMPACT_ATOMS: atom_id res chain seq x y z
N LEU A 1 16.70 11.79 12.69
CA LEU A 1 16.32 12.58 11.53
C LEU A 1 16.14 11.73 10.30
N SER A 2 15.01 11.81 9.71
CA SER A 2 14.77 11.07 8.50
C SER A 2 15.56 11.67 7.36
N ARG A 3 16.21 10.81 6.62
CA ARG A 3 16.92 11.22 5.42
C ARG A 3 15.91 11.36 4.30
N LYS A 4 15.93 12.46 3.61
CA LYS A 4 15.04 12.65 2.48
C LYS A 4 15.48 11.75 1.34
N LYS A 5 14.54 11.05 0.76
CA LYS A 5 14.77 10.21 -0.41
C LYS A 5 14.25 10.94 -1.64
N ASN A 6 14.94 10.78 -2.75
CA ASN A 6 14.46 11.26 -4.04
C ASN A 6 13.55 10.20 -4.63
N ILE A 7 12.26 10.36 -4.41
CA ILE A 7 11.28 9.40 -4.89
C ILE A 7 10.24 10.12 -5.72
N ASP A 8 10.07 9.67 -6.95
CA ASP A 8 9.03 10.18 -7.83
C ASP A 8 7.76 9.38 -7.59
N ILE A 9 6.67 10.07 -7.35
CA ILE A 9 5.37 9.44 -7.20
C ILE A 9 4.57 9.69 -8.47
N ILE A 10 4.21 8.60 -9.16
CA ILE A 10 3.52 8.66 -10.43
C ILE A 10 2.09 8.17 -10.24
N TYR A 11 1.14 9.00 -10.65
CA TYR A 11 -0.28 8.68 -10.56
C TYR A 11 -0.83 8.30 -11.93
N LYS A 12 -1.52 7.18 -12.00
CA LYS A 12 -2.17 6.71 -13.22
C LYS A 12 -3.62 6.38 -12.90
N ALA A 13 -4.53 7.30 -13.16
CA ALA A 13 -5.95 7.10 -12.89
C ALA A 13 -6.63 6.50 -14.11
N ASN A 14 -6.98 5.23 -14.03
CA ASN A 14 -7.60 4.47 -15.14
C ASN A 14 -8.93 3.87 -14.69
N HIS A 15 -9.73 4.65 -13.97
CA HIS A 15 -11.03 4.18 -13.52
C HIS A 15 -12.12 5.12 -13.95
N LYS A 16 -13.35 4.60 -13.98
CA LYS A 16 -14.56 5.38 -14.20
C LYS A 16 -15.43 5.30 -12.97
N GLY A 17 -16.17 6.36 -12.71
CA GLY A 17 -17.10 6.41 -11.61
C GLY A 17 -16.49 6.96 -10.34
N LYS A 18 -17.34 7.07 -9.36
CA LYS A 18 -16.95 7.57 -8.03
C LYS A 18 -16.95 6.40 -7.06
N ILE A 19 -16.12 6.52 -6.03
CA ILE A 19 -16.07 5.48 -5.01
C ILE A 19 -17.08 5.76 -3.92
N LEU A 20 -17.59 4.68 -3.33
CA LEU A 20 -18.44 4.73 -2.16
C LEU A 20 -17.56 4.55 -0.93
N ALA A 21 -17.01 5.65 -0.45
CA ALA A 21 -16.08 5.59 0.67
C ALA A 21 -16.11 6.91 1.44
N ASP A 22 -15.89 6.80 2.74
CA ASP A 22 -15.64 7.96 3.59
C ASP A 22 -14.31 8.55 3.17
N SER A 23 -14.30 9.84 2.85
CA SER A 23 -13.09 10.50 2.36
C SER A 23 -11.95 10.48 3.38
N GLN A 24 -12.26 10.57 4.67
CA GLN A 24 -11.23 10.50 5.70
C GLN A 24 -10.62 9.10 5.80
N ALA A 25 -11.45 8.08 5.71
CA ALA A 25 -10.97 6.71 5.73
C ALA A 25 -10.10 6.43 4.50
N PHE A 26 -10.55 6.85 3.33
CA PHE A 26 -9.80 6.67 2.09
C PHE A 26 -8.43 7.35 2.17
N GLU A 27 -8.42 8.60 2.63
CA GLU A 27 -7.18 9.36 2.76
C GLU A 27 -6.22 8.67 3.72
N ARG A 28 -6.73 8.14 4.83
CA ARG A 28 -5.90 7.44 5.81
C ARG A 28 -5.32 6.16 5.24
N ILE A 29 -6.11 5.41 4.47
CA ILE A 29 -5.61 4.22 3.77
C ILE A 29 -4.46 4.60 2.84
N MET A 30 -4.67 5.62 2.01
CA MET A 30 -3.67 6.06 1.05
C MET A 30 -2.40 6.54 1.74
N ASN A 31 -2.54 7.36 2.78
CA ASN A 31 -1.38 7.87 3.50
C ASN A 31 -0.55 6.74 4.12
N ASN A 32 -1.21 5.75 4.69
CA ASN A 32 -0.50 4.62 5.28
C ASN A 32 0.24 3.79 4.21
N LEU A 33 -0.39 3.56 3.07
CA LEU A 33 0.24 2.80 1.99
C LEU A 33 1.39 3.56 1.35
N ILE A 34 1.23 4.85 1.15
CA ILE A 34 2.28 5.70 0.56
C ILE A 34 3.45 5.82 1.53
N ASP A 35 3.20 6.05 2.80
CA ASP A 35 4.27 6.10 3.80
C ASP A 35 5.05 4.80 3.86
N ASN A 36 4.34 3.68 3.81
CA ASN A 36 4.96 2.37 3.79
C ASN A 36 5.84 2.20 2.55
N ALA A 37 5.33 2.60 1.39
CA ALA A 37 6.09 2.51 0.14
C ALA A 37 7.36 3.37 0.19
N ILE A 38 7.25 4.57 0.73
CA ILE A 38 8.41 5.47 0.85
C ILE A 38 9.45 4.87 1.78
N LYS A 39 9.04 4.31 2.91
CA LYS A 39 9.97 3.71 3.86
C LYS A 39 10.81 2.61 3.26
N TYR A 40 10.22 1.78 2.42
CA TYR A 40 10.88 0.59 1.91
C TYR A 40 11.43 0.74 0.51
N SER A 41 11.21 1.89 -0.13
CA SER A 41 11.78 2.16 -1.45
C SER A 41 13.23 2.59 -1.34
N GLU A 42 13.99 2.26 -2.37
CA GLU A 42 15.36 2.73 -2.50
C GLU A 42 15.38 4.20 -2.89
N ASN A 43 16.50 4.87 -2.63
CA ASN A 43 16.69 6.25 -3.06
C ASN A 43 16.67 6.31 -4.58
N ASP A 44 16.18 7.43 -5.11
CA ASP A 44 16.09 7.67 -6.56
C ASP A 44 15.21 6.64 -7.29
N SER A 45 14.16 6.16 -6.61
CA SER A 45 13.24 5.20 -7.17
C SER A 45 11.89 5.83 -7.46
N LYS A 46 10.93 5.01 -7.88
CA LYS A 46 9.59 5.46 -8.22
C LYS A 46 8.56 4.70 -7.41
N ILE A 47 7.48 5.38 -7.07
CA ILE A 47 6.27 4.77 -6.51
C ILE A 47 5.17 5.03 -7.52
N ILE A 48 4.46 3.99 -7.92
CA ILE A 48 3.37 4.10 -8.87
C ILE A 48 2.06 3.87 -8.13
N ILE A 49 1.16 4.83 -8.25
CA ILE A 49 -0.20 4.72 -7.72
C ILE A 49 -1.12 4.67 -8.92
N ALA A 50 -1.84 3.57 -9.06
CA ALA A 50 -2.71 3.38 -10.22
C ALA A 50 -4.08 2.90 -9.78
N THR A 51 -5.09 3.22 -10.57
CA THR A 51 -6.46 2.79 -10.33
C THR A 51 -7.01 2.09 -11.56
N SER A 52 -7.96 1.19 -11.36
CA SER A 52 -8.59 0.47 -12.46
C SER A 52 -9.97 -0.01 -12.06
N ASN A 53 -10.77 -0.41 -13.07
CA ASN A 53 -12.08 -1.04 -12.87
C ASN A 53 -12.03 -2.53 -13.25
N GLU A 54 -10.89 -3.19 -13.12
CA GLU A 54 -10.79 -4.59 -13.53
C GLU A 54 -11.62 -5.53 -12.66
N VAL A 55 -11.99 -5.08 -11.46
CA VAL A 55 -12.91 -5.82 -10.60
C VAL A 55 -14.28 -5.18 -10.72
N ASP A 56 -15.29 -5.97 -11.13
CA ASP A 56 -16.65 -5.46 -11.36
C ASP A 56 -17.21 -4.79 -10.12
N GLU A 57 -17.82 -3.62 -10.32
CA GLU A 57 -18.46 -2.82 -9.28
C GLU A 57 -17.51 -2.25 -8.24
N TYR A 58 -16.20 -2.36 -8.48
CA TYR A 58 -15.17 -1.84 -7.59
C TYR A 58 -14.16 -1.01 -8.35
N ILE A 59 -13.49 -0.15 -7.61
CA ILE A 59 -12.26 0.47 -8.10
C ILE A 59 -11.12 -0.20 -7.33
N LYS A 60 -10.14 -0.69 -8.07
CA LYS A 60 -8.92 -1.25 -7.48
C LYS A 60 -7.84 -0.19 -7.51
N VAL A 61 -7.21 0.02 -6.36
CA VAL A 61 -6.10 0.96 -6.23
C VAL A 61 -4.85 0.13 -5.94
N ILE A 62 -3.77 0.42 -6.64
CA ILE A 62 -2.48 -0.21 -6.37
C ILE A 62 -1.46 0.85 -5.98
N VAL A 63 -0.56 0.47 -5.09
CA VAL A 63 0.61 1.27 -4.73
C VAL A 63 1.81 0.35 -4.90
N GLU A 64 2.57 0.60 -5.95
CA GLU A 64 3.74 -0.22 -6.29
C GLU A 64 5.01 0.51 -5.90
N ASP A 65 5.85 -0.14 -5.12
CA ASP A 65 7.14 0.39 -4.74
C ASP A 65 8.27 -0.40 -5.39
N ASN A 66 9.46 0.13 -5.27
CA ASN A 66 10.66 -0.47 -5.83
C ASN A 66 11.62 -0.91 -4.72
N GLY A 67 11.07 -1.42 -3.63
CA GLY A 67 11.84 -1.88 -2.49
C GLY A 67 12.30 -3.32 -2.62
N SER A 68 12.50 -3.97 -1.49
CA SER A 68 13.03 -5.33 -1.46
C SER A 68 11.99 -6.42 -1.69
N GLY A 69 10.73 -6.06 -1.74
CA GLY A 69 9.64 -7.02 -1.84
C GLY A 69 9.27 -7.62 -0.49
N ILE A 70 8.35 -8.54 -0.51
CA ILE A 70 7.85 -9.21 0.69
C ILE A 70 8.06 -10.72 0.50
N SER A 71 8.67 -11.38 1.48
CA SER A 71 8.86 -12.81 1.41
C SER A 71 7.51 -13.53 1.48
N PRO A 72 7.39 -14.73 0.88
CA PRO A 72 6.14 -15.50 0.99
C PRO A 72 5.72 -15.76 2.44
N GLU A 73 6.70 -15.91 3.33
CA GLU A 73 6.43 -16.16 4.74
C GLU A 73 5.77 -14.95 5.41
N ASP A 74 6.17 -13.75 5.00
CA ASP A 74 5.67 -12.53 5.59
C ASP A 74 4.31 -12.10 5.02
N LYS A 75 3.99 -12.49 3.78
CA LYS A 75 2.76 -12.05 3.11
C LYS A 75 1.50 -12.28 3.93
N ASP A 76 1.44 -13.41 4.64
CA ASP A 76 0.26 -13.77 5.40
C ASP A 76 0.14 -12.99 6.71
N HIS A 77 1.19 -12.28 7.09
CA HIS A 77 1.27 -11.63 8.41
C HIS A 77 1.42 -10.13 8.36
N ILE A 78 1.71 -9.54 7.19
CA ILE A 78 2.06 -8.13 7.14
C ILE A 78 0.93 -7.19 7.55
N PHE A 79 -0.31 -7.65 7.49
CA PHE A 79 -1.44 -6.86 7.94
C PHE A 79 -1.79 -7.11 9.41
N SER A 80 -1.04 -7.96 10.08
CA SER A 80 -1.24 -8.21 11.51
C SER A 80 -0.67 -7.06 12.32
N ARG A 81 -1.31 -6.79 13.45
CA ARG A 81 -0.89 -5.70 14.32
C ARG A 81 0.51 -5.98 14.87
N PHE A 82 1.34 -4.94 14.88
CA PHE A 82 2.71 -4.97 15.39
C PHE A 82 3.66 -5.89 14.62
N PHE A 83 3.20 -6.44 13.49
CA PHE A 83 4.10 -7.25 12.68
C PHE A 83 5.10 -6.36 11.94
N ARG A 84 6.35 -6.79 11.90
CA ARG A 84 7.40 -6.15 11.12
C ARG A 84 8.21 -7.23 10.44
N THR A 85 8.59 -6.99 9.18
CA THR A 85 9.42 -7.94 8.45
C THR A 85 10.82 -7.98 9.06
N ALA A 86 11.57 -9.04 8.77
CA ALA A 86 12.95 -9.15 9.21
C ALA A 86 13.80 -7.99 8.68
N SER A 87 13.58 -7.59 7.43
CA SER A 87 14.28 -6.44 6.85
C SER A 87 14.00 -5.16 7.61
N ALA A 88 12.75 -4.91 7.96
CA ALA A 88 12.37 -3.72 8.70
C ALA A 88 13.01 -3.71 10.09
N ARG A 89 13.04 -4.86 10.76
CA ARG A 89 13.69 -4.95 12.07
C ARG A 89 15.19 -4.74 11.98
N ALA A 90 15.81 -5.29 10.94
CA ALA A 90 17.25 -5.18 10.75
C ALA A 90 17.69 -3.75 10.46
N THR A 91 16.87 -2.98 9.78
CA THR A 91 17.18 -1.58 9.45
C THR A 91 16.74 -0.60 10.53
N ASP A 92 16.13 -1.10 11.59
CA ASP A 92 15.63 -0.27 12.68
C ASP A 92 14.70 0.85 12.20
N ASN A 93 13.88 0.54 11.22
CA ASN A 93 12.93 1.50 10.70
C ASN A 93 11.91 1.88 11.76
N GLN A 94 11.62 3.16 11.81
CA GLN A 94 10.63 3.70 12.73
C GLN A 94 9.24 3.30 12.25
N GLY A 95 8.62 2.41 12.95
CA GLY A 95 7.28 1.99 12.61
C GLY A 95 6.69 1.19 13.75
N SER A 96 5.44 1.43 14.03
CA SER A 96 4.74 0.72 15.10
C SER A 96 4.26 -0.66 14.69
N GLY A 97 4.26 -0.97 13.39
CA GLY A 97 3.63 -2.18 12.88
C GLY A 97 2.12 -2.09 12.86
N LEU A 98 1.57 -0.89 12.98
CA LEU A 98 0.12 -0.69 12.99
C LEU A 98 -0.45 -0.17 11.68
N GLY A 99 0.39 0.46 10.84
CA GLY A 99 -0.10 1.11 9.62
C GLY A 99 -0.88 0.19 8.70
N LEU A 100 -0.34 -0.98 8.40
CA LEU A 100 -1.00 -1.93 7.52
C LEU A 100 -2.21 -2.59 8.18
N ALA A 101 -2.17 -2.81 9.49
CA ALA A 101 -3.33 -3.32 10.20
C ALA A 101 -4.49 -2.32 10.15
N ILE A 102 -4.18 -1.03 10.25
CA ILE A 102 -5.17 0.04 10.11
C ILE A 102 -5.76 0.03 8.69
N VAL A 103 -4.90 -0.13 7.68
CA VAL A 103 -5.36 -0.23 6.29
C VAL A 103 -6.37 -1.35 6.13
N LYS A 104 -6.03 -2.53 6.61
CA LYS A 104 -6.92 -3.69 6.51
C LYS A 104 -8.26 -3.43 7.20
N HIS A 105 -8.21 -2.87 8.40
CA HIS A 105 -9.41 -2.55 9.14
C HIS A 105 -10.30 -1.57 8.37
N LEU A 106 -9.72 -0.49 7.87
CA LEU A 106 -10.47 0.54 7.15
C LEU A 106 -11.04 0.01 5.84
N VAL A 107 -10.24 -0.75 5.08
CA VAL A 107 -10.71 -1.32 3.82
C VAL A 107 -11.87 -2.27 4.06
N ASN A 108 -11.77 -3.11 5.10
CA ASN A 108 -12.87 -4.01 5.44
C ASN A 108 -14.12 -3.24 5.82
N SER A 109 -13.97 -2.13 6.54
CA SER A 109 -15.12 -1.30 6.92
C SER A 109 -15.79 -0.64 5.72
N LEU A 110 -15.07 -0.47 4.61
CA LEU A 110 -15.60 0.08 3.37
C LEU A 110 -16.12 -1.01 2.44
N ASN A 111 -16.17 -2.25 2.89
CA ASN A 111 -16.60 -3.42 2.11
C ASN A 111 -15.70 -3.75 0.94
N GLY A 112 -14.42 -3.46 1.09
CA GLY A 112 -13.41 -3.81 0.09
C GLY A 112 -12.50 -4.92 0.57
N GLU A 113 -11.50 -5.19 -0.23
CA GLU A 113 -10.45 -6.18 0.09
C GLU A 113 -9.10 -5.53 -0.05
N VAL A 114 -8.11 -6.07 0.65
CA VAL A 114 -6.74 -5.60 0.60
C VAL A 114 -5.80 -6.78 0.45
N GLY A 115 -4.69 -6.55 -0.23
CA GLY A 115 -3.69 -7.59 -0.39
C GLY A 115 -2.35 -7.04 -0.81
N VAL A 116 -1.41 -7.93 -1.02
CA VAL A 116 -0.06 -7.59 -1.46
C VAL A 116 0.46 -8.69 -2.38
N GLN A 117 1.24 -8.27 -3.35
CA GLN A 117 1.98 -9.21 -4.21
C GLN A 117 3.33 -8.59 -4.54
N ASN A 118 4.27 -9.40 -4.98
CA ASN A 118 5.56 -8.90 -5.41
C ASN A 118 5.45 -8.34 -6.81
N SER A 119 6.18 -7.25 -7.07
CA SER A 119 6.30 -6.68 -8.38
C SER A 119 7.16 -7.57 -9.26
N GLU A 120 6.92 -7.54 -10.57
CA GLU A 120 7.72 -8.32 -11.51
C GLU A 120 9.19 -7.88 -11.52
N SER A 121 9.43 -6.60 -11.35
CA SER A 121 10.79 -6.10 -11.35
C SER A 121 11.47 -6.32 -10.01
N LYS A 122 10.98 -5.72 -8.98
CA LYS A 122 11.50 -5.77 -7.62
C LYS A 122 10.58 -4.92 -6.79
N GLY A 123 10.41 -5.27 -5.53
CA GLY A 123 9.54 -4.51 -4.67
C GLY A 123 8.18 -5.16 -4.51
N SER A 124 7.21 -4.39 -4.12
CA SER A 124 5.90 -4.93 -3.82
C SER A 124 4.77 -4.07 -4.35
N ILE A 125 3.63 -4.69 -4.56
CA ILE A 125 2.41 -4.02 -4.96
C ILE A 125 1.39 -4.25 -3.85
N PHE A 126 1.04 -3.19 -3.14
CA PHE A 126 -0.08 -3.21 -2.21
C PHE A 126 -1.31 -2.76 -2.96
N TRP A 127 -2.42 -3.44 -2.76
CA TRP A 127 -3.64 -3.10 -3.47
C TRP A 127 -4.83 -3.18 -2.53
N PHE A 128 -5.86 -2.43 -2.87
CA PHE A 128 -7.15 -2.55 -2.21
C PHE A 128 -8.25 -2.20 -3.18
N THR A 129 -9.45 -2.65 -2.85
CA THR A 129 -10.64 -2.35 -3.66
C THR A 129 -11.62 -1.57 -2.80
N VAL A 130 -12.40 -0.71 -3.45
CA VAL A 130 -13.51 0.00 -2.83
C VAL A 130 -14.70 -0.04 -3.77
N PRO A 131 -15.92 -0.16 -3.24
CA PRO A 131 -17.10 -0.21 -4.09
C PRO A 131 -17.31 1.09 -4.87
N LEU A 132 -17.87 0.95 -6.07
CA LEU A 132 -18.35 2.10 -6.82
C LEU A 132 -19.59 2.69 -6.14
N ALA A 133 -19.69 3.99 -6.22
CA ALA A 133 -20.87 4.69 -5.69
C ALA A 133 -22.08 4.47 -6.59
#